data_65c41e2f1c3155b030a141ad99747fba
#
_entry.id   65c41e2f1c3155b030a141ad99747fba
#
_cell.length_a   1.000
_cell.length_b   1.000
_cell.length_c   1.000
_cell.angle_alpha   90.00
_cell.angle_beta   90.00
_cell.angle_gamma   90.00
#
_symmetry.space_group_name_H-M   'P 1'
#
loop_
_entity.id
_entity.type
_entity.pdbx_description
1 polymer ?
#
loop_
_entity_poly.entity_id
_entity_poly.type
_entity_poly.pdbx_seq_one_letter_code
_entity_poly.pdbx_strand_id
1 'polypeptide(L)'
;ENIRLPLRATAGSAGYDFFAPVSFTLAPGEMVKIPTGVRVEMAEDWVLCLYPRSGLGFKYRLQLNNTVGIIDSDYFYSDNEGHMFMKLTNDSKEGKTLEVGQSEGMVQGIFMQYGITEDDDADGVRNGGFGSTTGK
;
A
#
# COMPACT_ATOMS: atom_id res chain seq x y z
N GLU A 1 -11.62 -14.85 -2.00
CA GLU A 1 -11.70 -15.64 -3.23
C GLU A 1 -11.23 -14.89 -4.42
N ASN A 2 -11.40 -13.59 -4.42
CA ASN A 2 -10.97 -12.78 -5.54
C ASN A 2 -9.63 -12.15 -5.28
N ILE A 3 -8.85 -12.77 -4.39
CA ILE A 3 -7.54 -12.26 -4.00
C ILE A 3 -6.50 -12.87 -4.92
N ARG A 4 -5.78 -12.01 -5.61
CA ARG A 4 -4.61 -12.38 -6.40
C ARG A 4 -3.39 -11.90 -5.64
N LEU A 5 -2.49 -12.81 -5.29
CA LEU A 5 -1.32 -12.45 -4.50
C LEU A 5 -0.40 -11.51 -5.28
N PRO A 6 0.23 -10.55 -4.60
CA PRO A 6 1.18 -9.65 -5.27
C PRO A 6 2.33 -10.40 -5.91
N LEU A 7 2.80 -9.89 -7.05
CA LEU A 7 3.97 -10.47 -7.72
C LEU A 7 4.71 -9.41 -8.52
N ARG A 8 5.97 -9.69 -8.81
CA ARG A 8 6.77 -8.83 -9.66
C ARG A 8 6.53 -9.20 -11.12
N ALA A 9 6.40 -8.18 -11.97
CA ALA A 9 6.11 -8.42 -13.38
C ALA A 9 7.31 -8.99 -14.14
N THR A 10 8.52 -8.61 -13.75
CA THR A 10 9.75 -9.06 -14.42
C THR A 10 10.81 -9.40 -13.37
N ALA A 11 11.85 -10.11 -13.79
CA ALA A 11 12.97 -10.44 -12.91
C ALA A 11 13.68 -9.20 -12.38
N GLY A 12 13.65 -8.09 -13.13
CA GLY A 12 14.28 -6.85 -12.72
C GLY A 12 13.34 -5.84 -12.06
N SER A 13 12.07 -6.19 -11.87
CA SER A 13 11.13 -5.28 -11.23
C SER A 13 11.42 -5.20 -9.73
N ALA A 14 11.50 -3.99 -9.19
CA ALA A 14 11.63 -3.79 -7.75
C ALA A 14 10.29 -3.96 -7.05
N GLY A 15 9.20 -3.59 -7.70
CA GLY A 15 7.90 -3.54 -7.07
C GLY A 15 7.09 -4.79 -7.26
N TYR A 16 6.38 -5.18 -6.21
CA TYR A 16 5.35 -6.21 -6.28
C TYR A 16 4.04 -5.52 -6.60
N ASP A 17 3.39 -5.94 -7.68
CA ASP A 17 2.09 -5.40 -8.04
C ASP A 17 1.01 -5.97 -7.13
N PHE A 18 0.18 -5.08 -6.60
CA PHE A 18 -1.00 -5.43 -5.84
C PHE A 18 -2.20 -5.29 -6.76
N PHE A 19 -3.06 -6.30 -6.75
CA PHE A 19 -4.18 -6.39 -7.68
C PHE A 19 -5.48 -6.07 -6.97
N ALA A 20 -6.37 -5.36 -7.68
CA ALA A 20 -7.65 -4.96 -7.11
C ALA A 20 -8.52 -6.19 -6.86
N PRO A 21 -9.02 -6.40 -5.63
CA PRO A 21 -9.92 -7.53 -5.37
C PRO A 21 -11.31 -7.31 -5.95
N VAL A 22 -11.67 -6.05 -6.20
CA VAL A 22 -12.95 -5.68 -6.80
C VAL A 22 -12.71 -4.56 -7.80
N SER A 23 -13.59 -4.46 -8.79
CA SER A 23 -13.54 -3.34 -9.74
C SER A 23 -13.96 -2.05 -9.05
N PHE A 24 -13.34 -0.93 -9.43
CA PHE A 24 -13.77 0.36 -8.94
C PHE A 24 -13.51 1.45 -9.96
N THR A 25 -14.24 2.55 -9.83
CA THR A 25 -14.15 3.70 -10.72
C THR A 25 -14.00 4.95 -9.87
N LEU A 26 -13.06 5.81 -10.25
CA LEU A 26 -12.82 7.08 -9.55
C LEU A 26 -12.86 8.21 -10.56
N ALA A 27 -13.82 9.11 -10.40
CA ALA A 27 -13.80 10.40 -11.09
C ALA A 27 -12.77 11.30 -10.41
N PRO A 28 -12.32 12.37 -11.11
CA PRO A 28 -11.33 13.28 -10.49
C PRO A 28 -11.81 13.78 -9.12
N GLY A 29 -10.96 13.69 -8.13
CA GLY A 29 -11.24 14.09 -6.76
C GLY A 29 -11.88 13.03 -5.90
N GLU A 30 -12.30 11.92 -6.47
CA GLU A 30 -12.89 10.82 -5.69
C GLU A 30 -11.83 9.95 -5.07
N MET A 31 -12.19 9.32 -3.96
CA MET A 31 -11.28 8.38 -3.28
C MET A 31 -12.01 7.10 -2.93
N VAL A 32 -11.21 6.04 -2.72
CA VAL A 32 -11.73 4.74 -2.34
C VAL A 32 -10.76 4.10 -1.35
N LYS A 33 -11.30 3.38 -0.38
CA LYS A 33 -10.50 2.57 0.54
C LYS A 33 -10.66 1.11 0.14
N ILE A 34 -9.54 0.46 -0.16
CA ILE A 34 -9.52 -0.91 -0.66
C ILE A 34 -8.92 -1.83 0.39
N PRO A 35 -9.67 -2.81 0.91
CA PRO A 35 -9.09 -3.89 1.71
C PRO A 35 -8.42 -4.86 0.74
N THR A 36 -7.11 -5.05 0.88
CA THR A 36 -6.37 -5.84 -0.11
C THR A 36 -6.55 -7.34 0.04
N GLY A 37 -6.93 -7.79 1.23
CA GLY A 37 -6.98 -9.22 1.53
C GLY A 37 -5.60 -9.82 1.71
N VAL A 38 -4.56 -9.01 1.84
CA VAL A 38 -3.16 -9.45 1.86
C VAL A 38 -2.51 -8.96 3.15
N ARG A 39 -1.66 -9.81 3.71
CA ARG A 39 -0.78 -9.46 4.82
C ARG A 39 0.62 -9.91 4.45
N VAL A 40 1.63 -9.31 5.06
CA VAL A 40 3.02 -9.62 4.71
C VAL A 40 3.84 -9.79 5.98
N GLU A 41 4.61 -10.87 6.01
CA GLU A 41 5.59 -11.12 7.07
C GLU A 41 6.97 -10.80 6.53
N MET A 42 7.75 -10.03 7.29
CA MET A 42 9.07 -9.63 6.85
C MET A 42 10.00 -9.52 8.07
N ALA A 43 11.30 -9.53 7.83
CA ALA A 43 12.30 -9.37 8.89
C ALA A 43 12.23 -7.96 9.47
N GLU A 44 12.73 -7.81 10.70
CA GLU A 44 12.58 -6.57 11.48
C GLU A 44 13.22 -5.35 10.85
N ASP A 45 14.29 -5.53 10.10
CA ASP A 45 15.00 -4.41 9.49
C ASP A 45 14.52 -4.07 8.09
N TRP A 46 13.34 -4.59 7.71
CA TRP A 46 12.72 -4.30 6.42
C TRP A 46 11.42 -3.53 6.61
N VAL A 47 11.09 -2.75 5.60
CA VAL A 47 9.82 -2.04 5.52
C VAL A 47 9.26 -2.24 4.12
N LEU A 48 7.94 -2.34 4.02
CA LEU A 48 7.27 -2.38 2.71
C LEU A 48 6.67 -1.01 2.44
N CYS A 49 7.13 -0.38 1.36
CA CYS A 49 6.64 0.94 0.97
C CYS A 49 5.73 0.80 -0.24
N LEU A 50 4.57 1.42 -0.17
CA LEU A 50 3.53 1.31 -1.20
C LEU A 50 3.46 2.59 -2.01
N TYR A 51 3.36 2.43 -3.33
CA TYR A 51 3.33 3.53 -4.29
C TYR A 51 2.26 3.26 -5.33
N PRO A 52 1.74 4.29 -6.01
CA PRO A 52 0.92 4.04 -7.20
C PRO A 52 1.75 3.34 -8.26
N ARG A 53 1.11 2.55 -9.11
CA ARG A 53 1.80 2.02 -10.28
C ARG A 53 2.09 3.17 -11.25
N SER A 54 3.22 3.05 -11.98
CA SER A 54 3.70 4.13 -12.85
C SER A 54 2.64 4.60 -13.84
N GLY A 55 1.97 3.66 -14.52
CA GLY A 55 0.99 4.03 -15.54
C GLY A 55 -0.19 4.80 -14.96
N LEU A 56 -0.66 4.37 -13.80
CA LEU A 56 -1.79 5.03 -13.16
C LEU A 56 -1.39 6.38 -12.57
N GLY A 57 -0.17 6.47 -12.02
CA GLY A 57 0.33 7.71 -11.50
C GLY A 57 0.52 8.74 -12.60
N PHE A 58 1.12 8.34 -13.71
CA PHE A 58 1.35 9.24 -14.85
C PHE A 58 0.05 9.70 -15.50
N LYS A 59 -0.86 8.74 -15.75
CA LYS A 59 -2.02 9.02 -16.58
C LYS A 59 -3.14 9.71 -15.80
N TYR A 60 -3.32 9.33 -14.55
CA TYR A 60 -4.44 9.80 -13.73
C TYR A 60 -4.00 10.59 -12.51
N ARG A 61 -2.70 10.69 -12.28
CA ARG A 61 -2.18 11.24 -11.04
C ARG A 61 -2.80 10.52 -9.84
N LEU A 62 -2.89 9.20 -9.93
CA LEU A 62 -3.38 8.39 -8.84
C LEU A 62 -2.45 8.53 -7.65
N GLN A 63 -3.00 8.79 -6.48
CA GLN A 63 -2.24 9.00 -5.26
C GLN A 63 -2.71 8.08 -4.18
N LEU A 64 -1.77 7.59 -3.36
CA LEU A 64 -2.16 7.10 -2.05
C LEU A 64 -2.45 8.31 -1.17
N ASN A 65 -3.53 8.25 -0.39
CA ASN A 65 -3.91 9.40 0.45
C ASN A 65 -2.79 9.82 1.40
N ASN A 66 -1.96 8.87 1.82
CA ASN A 66 -0.83 9.16 2.71
C ASN A 66 0.48 9.30 1.92
N THR A 67 0.42 9.54 0.62
CA THR A 67 1.55 9.76 -0.28
C THR A 67 2.33 8.47 -0.54
N VAL A 68 2.93 7.89 0.47
CA VAL A 68 3.63 6.60 0.43
C VAL A 68 3.09 5.78 1.59
N GLY A 69 2.58 4.59 1.29
CA GLY A 69 2.14 3.70 2.34
C GLY A 69 3.33 3.06 3.03
N ILE A 70 3.35 3.05 4.35
CA ILE A 70 4.42 2.44 5.13
C ILE A 70 3.84 1.26 5.88
N ILE A 71 4.32 0.07 5.55
CA ILE A 71 3.94 -1.16 6.25
C ILE A 71 5.15 -1.64 7.03
N ASP A 72 5.10 -1.46 8.33
CA ASP A 72 6.19 -1.86 9.22
C ASP A 72 6.18 -3.36 9.45
N SER A 73 7.33 -3.92 9.81
CA SER A 73 7.44 -5.37 9.98
C SER A 73 6.51 -5.90 11.08
N ASP A 74 6.28 -5.12 12.13
CA ASP A 74 5.43 -5.57 13.24
C ASP A 74 3.94 -5.40 12.97
N TYR A 75 3.57 -4.79 11.84
CA TYR A 75 2.16 -4.68 11.48
C TYR A 75 1.51 -6.05 11.27
N PHE A 76 2.30 -7.04 10.83
CA PHE A 76 1.83 -8.40 10.61
C PHE A 76 1.17 -8.99 11.87
N TYR A 77 1.64 -8.58 13.04
CA TYR A 77 1.18 -9.12 14.33
C TYR A 77 0.18 -8.19 15.01
N SER A 78 -0.37 -7.23 14.30
CA SER A 78 -1.32 -6.29 14.85
C SER A 78 -2.68 -6.93 15.10
N ASP A 79 -3.58 -6.19 15.75
CA ASP A 79 -4.90 -6.71 16.13
C ASP A 79 -5.73 -7.17 14.94
N ASN A 80 -5.53 -6.56 13.76
CA ASN A 80 -6.23 -6.98 12.55
C ASN A 80 -5.39 -7.94 11.70
N GLU A 81 -4.39 -8.58 12.31
CA GLU A 81 -3.54 -9.60 11.67
C GLU A 81 -2.73 -9.07 10.50
N GLY A 82 -2.46 -7.78 10.47
CA GLY A 82 -1.66 -7.20 9.41
C GLY A 82 -2.38 -6.98 8.10
N HIS A 83 -3.70 -7.02 8.10
CA HIS A 83 -4.48 -6.82 6.87
C HIS A 83 -4.21 -5.43 6.32
N MET A 84 -3.73 -5.38 5.07
CA MET A 84 -3.33 -4.13 4.44
C MET A 84 -4.52 -3.49 3.73
N PHE A 85 -4.66 -2.18 3.97
CA PHE A 85 -5.67 -1.36 3.32
C PHE A 85 -4.97 -0.28 2.51
N MET A 86 -5.59 0.11 1.41
CA MET A 86 -5.06 1.20 0.58
C MET A 86 -6.16 2.21 0.34
N LYS A 87 -5.86 3.47 0.60
CA LYS A 87 -6.81 4.55 0.30
C LYS A 87 -6.24 5.33 -0.86
N LEU A 88 -6.98 5.38 -1.96
CA LEU A 88 -6.52 5.93 -3.23
C LEU A 88 -7.37 7.11 -3.64
N THR A 89 -6.73 8.12 -4.22
CA THR A 89 -7.41 9.31 -4.75
C THR A 89 -7.03 9.49 -6.20
N ASN A 90 -8.03 9.74 -7.05
CA ASN A 90 -7.80 10.19 -8.41
C ASN A 90 -7.57 11.71 -8.36
N ASP A 91 -6.33 12.13 -8.54
CA ASP A 91 -5.97 13.54 -8.50
C ASP A 91 -5.73 14.11 -9.89
N SER A 92 -6.41 13.56 -10.90
CA SER A 92 -6.26 14.01 -12.28
C SER A 92 -6.59 15.49 -12.41
N LYS A 93 -5.69 16.21 -13.06
CA LYS A 93 -5.89 17.63 -13.39
C LYS A 93 -6.44 17.80 -14.82
N GLU A 94 -6.72 16.68 -15.50
CA GLU A 94 -7.14 16.68 -16.90
C GLU A 94 -8.54 16.12 -17.08
N GLY A 95 -9.30 16.00 -16.00
CA GLY A 95 -10.67 15.53 -16.07
C GLY A 95 -10.83 14.04 -16.37
N LYS A 96 -9.80 13.25 -16.16
CA LYS A 96 -9.81 11.82 -16.52
C LYS A 96 -10.38 10.96 -15.41
N THR A 97 -11.30 10.09 -15.76
CA THR A 97 -11.89 9.11 -14.84
C THR A 97 -11.08 7.82 -14.93
N LEU A 98 -10.70 7.28 -13.78
CA LEU A 98 -9.93 6.04 -13.69
C LEU A 98 -10.88 4.88 -13.48
N GLU A 99 -10.69 3.82 -14.27
CA GLU A 99 -11.40 2.55 -14.07
C GLU A 99 -10.36 1.47 -13.83
N VAL A 100 -10.51 0.74 -12.74
CA VAL A 100 -9.65 -0.39 -12.43
C VAL A 100 -10.53 -1.63 -12.34
N GLY A 101 -10.23 -2.63 -13.16
CA GLY A 101 -10.97 -3.88 -13.14
C GLY A 101 -10.47 -4.82 -12.06
N GLN A 102 -11.33 -5.76 -11.67
CA GLN A 102 -10.95 -6.81 -10.74
C GLN A 102 -9.71 -7.54 -11.27
N SER A 103 -8.75 -7.79 -10.40
CA SER A 103 -7.47 -8.44 -10.70
C SER A 103 -6.51 -7.60 -11.53
N GLU A 104 -6.83 -6.34 -11.78
CA GLU A 104 -5.86 -5.44 -12.40
C GLU A 104 -4.94 -4.84 -11.36
N GLY A 105 -3.70 -4.53 -11.76
CA GLY A 105 -2.74 -3.90 -10.87
C GLY A 105 -3.14 -2.49 -10.51
N MET A 106 -3.06 -2.14 -9.24
CA MET A 106 -3.46 -0.80 -8.77
C MET A 106 -2.33 -0.06 -8.06
N VAL A 107 -1.52 -0.78 -7.29
CA VAL A 107 -0.47 -0.23 -6.44
C VAL A 107 0.72 -1.15 -6.51
N GLN A 108 1.90 -0.64 -6.24
CA GLN A 108 3.09 -1.49 -6.14
C GLN A 108 3.75 -1.31 -4.78
N GLY A 109 4.37 -2.38 -4.29
CA GLY A 109 5.09 -2.35 -3.03
C GLY A 109 6.54 -2.71 -3.23
N ILE A 110 7.42 -1.99 -2.59
CA ILE A 110 8.87 -2.22 -2.66
C ILE A 110 9.38 -2.45 -1.25
N PHE A 111 10.09 -3.56 -1.05
CA PHE A 111 10.76 -3.82 0.23
C PHE A 111 12.07 -3.06 0.28
N MET A 112 12.31 -2.42 1.41
CA MET A 112 13.56 -1.69 1.64
C MET A 112 14.07 -1.98 3.04
N GLN A 113 15.40 -2.03 3.18
CA GLN A 113 16.00 -2.06 4.50
C GLN A 113 16.09 -0.65 5.05
N TYR A 114 16.04 -0.52 6.36
CA TYR A 114 16.17 0.77 7.01
C TYR A 114 17.07 0.64 8.23
N GLY A 115 17.56 1.78 8.68
CA GLY A 115 18.39 1.86 9.88
C GLY A 115 17.67 2.55 11.01
N ILE A 116 18.24 2.40 12.19
CA ILE A 116 17.76 3.09 13.39
C ILE A 116 18.94 3.88 13.98
N THR A 117 18.63 4.82 14.86
CA THR A 117 19.71 5.62 15.49
C THR A 117 20.44 4.82 16.56
N GLU A 118 21.66 5.24 16.89
CA GLU A 118 22.49 4.54 17.89
C GLU A 118 21.83 4.53 19.27
N ASP A 119 21.11 5.59 19.60
CA ASP A 119 20.47 5.72 20.90
C ASP A 119 19.00 5.30 20.89
N ASP A 120 18.62 4.54 19.86
CA ASP A 120 17.22 4.06 19.76
C ASP A 120 16.89 3.14 20.93
N ASP A 121 15.75 3.39 21.55
CA ASP A 121 15.26 2.55 22.65
C ASP A 121 13.75 2.29 22.54
N ALA A 122 13.24 2.30 21.32
CA ALA A 122 11.83 2.04 21.08
C ALA A 122 11.46 0.63 21.52
N ASP A 123 10.50 0.50 22.43
CA ASP A 123 10.09 -0.78 22.98
C ASP A 123 8.57 -0.98 22.99
N GLY A 124 7.84 -0.08 22.35
CA GLY A 124 6.39 -0.22 22.28
C GLY A 124 5.97 -1.44 21.47
N VAL A 125 4.78 -1.94 21.75
CA VAL A 125 4.20 -3.05 21.01
C VAL A 125 3.04 -2.53 20.19
N ARG A 126 3.09 -2.82 18.89
CA ARG A 126 2.03 -2.37 17.97
C ARG A 126 0.76 -3.17 18.20
N ASN A 127 -0.38 -2.46 18.25
CA ASN A 127 -1.68 -3.12 18.30
C ASN A 127 -2.55 -2.83 17.09
N GLY A 128 -2.17 -1.88 16.24
CA GLY A 128 -2.91 -1.56 15.03
C GLY A 128 -2.05 -0.81 14.04
N GLY A 129 -2.69 -0.12 13.10
CA GLY A 129 -2.00 0.67 12.10
C GLY A 129 -2.75 1.97 11.82
N PHE A 130 -2.29 2.69 10.79
CA PHE A 130 -2.97 3.89 10.28
C PHE A 130 -3.23 4.94 11.37
N GLY A 131 -2.20 5.20 12.19
CA GLY A 131 -2.25 6.21 13.23
C GLY A 131 -2.44 5.68 14.64
N SER A 132 -2.65 4.38 14.80
CA SER A 132 -2.91 3.79 16.13
C SER A 132 -1.72 3.91 17.07
N THR A 133 -0.50 4.07 16.55
CA THR A 133 0.72 4.12 17.37
C THR A 133 1.02 5.52 17.89
N THR A 134 0.25 6.52 17.53
CA THR A 134 0.51 7.89 17.96
C THR A 134 -0.05 8.20 19.34
N GLY A 135 -0.83 7.31 19.92
CA GLY A 135 -1.45 7.54 21.20
C GLY A 135 -2.69 8.42 21.13
N LYS A 136 -3.26 8.56 19.96
CA LYS A 136 -4.43 9.40 19.75
C LYS A 136 -5.61 8.66 19.23
#